data_5c8c9d13c196ecdd864a4870117562ff
#
_entry.id   5c8c9d13c196ecdd864a4870117562ff
#
_cell.length_a   1.000
_cell.length_b   1.000
_cell.length_c   1.000
_cell.angle_alpha   90.00
_cell.angle_beta   90.00
_cell.angle_gamma   90.00
#
_symmetry.space_group_name_H-M   'P 1'
#
loop_
_entity.id
_entity.type
_entity.pdbx_description
1 polymer ?
#
loop_
_entity_poly.entity_id
_entity_poly.type
_entity_poly.pdbx_seq_one_letter_code
_entity_poly.pdbx_strand_id
1 'polypeptide(L)'
;MNRVPLLAALALWFLGNPSLVAAAELNVHPRSQVLKQDAGGHNRWEVVTAQQVLQAEQTAIIICDMWDKHWSRGATERVDRMVPRMNEVVKAARAKGVTIVHCPSDTMDFYKDAPARKRVLDAPRVPWPKEQPHDDPPQPVDASDGGSDTGEKPWFKAWSRQHPGIEIDQDKDGISDNGQEVWSFLHQRGVKNVIVMGVHTNMCVLGRSFAIKQMVRRGMNTMLVRDLTDAMYNPARLPYVSHEDGTRLVIEYIEKFWCPSIASEDLLGGTP
;
A
#
# COMPACT_ATOMS: atom_id res chain seq x y z
N MET A 1 -45.30 -57.14 42.53
CA MET A 1 -45.51 -56.04 41.56
C MET A 1 -44.55 -54.91 41.96
N ASN A 2 -43.33 -54.91 41.39
CA ASN A 2 -42.31 -53.91 41.69
C ASN A 2 -42.33 -52.84 40.58
N ARG A 3 -42.59 -51.61 40.92
CA ARG A 3 -42.48 -50.43 40.04
C ARG A 3 -41.06 -49.87 40.16
N VAL A 4 -40.34 -49.82 39.02
CA VAL A 4 -39.04 -49.13 38.89
C VAL A 4 -39.32 -47.69 38.43
N PRO A 5 -38.74 -46.64 39.06
CA PRO A 5 -38.88 -45.27 38.56
C PRO A 5 -37.89 -44.98 37.42
N LEU A 6 -38.40 -44.41 36.35
CA LEU A 6 -37.61 -43.90 35.24
C LEU A 6 -36.96 -42.54 35.59
N LEU A 7 -35.65 -42.50 35.68
CA LEU A 7 -34.88 -41.23 35.83
C LEU A 7 -34.71 -40.63 34.42
N ALA A 8 -35.36 -39.49 34.17
CA ALA A 8 -35.15 -38.67 33.00
C ALA A 8 -33.87 -37.81 33.19
N ALA A 9 -32.81 -38.07 32.44
CA ALA A 9 -31.64 -37.24 32.37
C ALA A 9 -31.90 -36.02 31.50
N LEU A 10 -31.97 -34.83 32.07
CA LEU A 10 -31.99 -33.56 31.34
C LEU A 10 -30.58 -33.27 30.82
N ALA A 11 -30.33 -33.39 29.52
CA ALA A 11 -29.12 -32.90 28.88
C ALA A 11 -29.23 -31.38 28.65
N LEU A 12 -28.48 -30.60 29.46
CA LEU A 12 -28.31 -29.17 29.24
C LEU A 12 -27.34 -28.96 28.06
N TRP A 13 -27.93 -28.54 26.94
CA TRP A 13 -27.13 -28.01 25.82
C TRP A 13 -26.65 -26.60 26.17
N PHE A 14 -25.36 -26.47 26.46
CA PHE A 14 -24.69 -25.18 26.46
C PHE A 14 -24.57 -24.67 25.01
N LEU A 15 -25.51 -23.84 24.61
CA LEU A 15 -25.36 -22.99 23.43
C LEU A 15 -24.31 -21.93 23.77
N GLY A 16 -23.06 -22.24 23.46
CA GLY A 16 -21.99 -21.23 23.47
C GLY A 16 -22.37 -20.13 22.48
N ASN A 17 -22.70 -18.93 22.98
CA ASN A 17 -22.83 -17.76 22.14
C ASN A 17 -21.52 -17.56 21.38
N PRO A 18 -21.50 -17.50 20.05
CA PRO A 18 -20.32 -17.07 19.34
C PRO A 18 -20.05 -15.62 19.77
N SER A 19 -18.97 -15.40 20.50
CA SER A 19 -18.47 -14.05 20.74
C SER A 19 -18.29 -13.39 19.39
N LEU A 20 -19.11 -12.40 19.07
CA LEU A 20 -18.87 -11.49 17.95
C LEU A 20 -17.55 -10.76 18.25
N VAL A 21 -16.46 -11.28 17.70
CA VAL A 21 -15.19 -10.54 17.68
C VAL A 21 -15.46 -9.31 16.83
N ALA A 22 -15.46 -8.13 17.44
CA ALA A 22 -15.61 -6.88 16.72
C ALA A 22 -14.54 -6.84 15.62
N ALA A 23 -14.94 -6.53 14.39
CA ALA A 23 -14.01 -6.38 13.27
C ALA A 23 -12.97 -5.31 13.63
N ALA A 24 -11.70 -5.61 13.41
CA ALA A 24 -10.63 -4.66 13.74
C ALA A 24 -10.71 -3.43 12.81
N GLU A 25 -10.52 -2.26 13.38
CA GLU A 25 -10.61 -0.98 12.68
C GLU A 25 -9.24 -0.30 12.62
N LEU A 26 -9.04 0.46 11.54
CA LEU A 26 -7.92 1.36 11.36
C LEU A 26 -8.47 2.79 11.41
N ASN A 27 -8.07 3.56 12.41
CA ASN A 27 -8.36 4.98 12.48
C ASN A 27 -7.24 5.72 11.74
N VAL A 28 -7.55 6.31 10.60
CA VAL A 28 -6.57 6.97 9.74
C VAL A 28 -6.89 8.44 9.57
N HIS A 29 -5.86 9.26 9.32
CA HIS A 29 -5.96 10.71 9.12
C HIS A 29 -5.52 11.09 7.71
N PRO A 30 -6.39 10.84 6.70
CA PRO A 30 -6.08 11.16 5.31
C PRO A 30 -5.83 12.65 5.13
N ARG A 31 -4.69 12.98 4.50
CA ARG A 31 -4.30 14.33 4.12
C ARG A 31 -4.43 14.49 2.61
N SER A 32 -5.11 15.55 2.18
CA SER A 32 -5.26 15.95 0.79
C SER A 32 -4.91 17.42 0.62
N GLN A 33 -4.76 17.86 -0.61
CA GLN A 33 -4.63 19.29 -0.92
C GLN A 33 -5.75 19.72 -1.85
N VAL A 34 -6.40 20.85 -1.51
CA VAL A 34 -7.55 21.37 -2.22
C VAL A 34 -7.23 22.78 -2.72
N LEU A 35 -7.51 23.03 -4.00
CA LEU A 35 -7.35 24.36 -4.59
C LEU A 35 -8.51 25.25 -4.12
N LYS A 36 -8.19 26.35 -3.43
CA LYS A 36 -9.15 27.33 -2.96
C LYS A 36 -8.71 28.74 -3.33
N GLN A 37 -9.68 29.66 -3.34
CA GLN A 37 -9.39 31.09 -3.43
C GLN A 37 -9.29 31.70 -2.03
N ASP A 38 -8.28 32.55 -1.83
CA ASP A 38 -8.16 33.34 -0.61
C ASP A 38 -9.13 34.55 -0.64
N ALA A 39 -9.13 35.36 0.42
CA ALA A 39 -10.00 36.55 0.53
C ALA A 39 -9.73 37.59 -0.57
N GLY A 40 -8.56 37.58 -1.19
CA GLY A 40 -8.18 38.43 -2.31
C GLY A 40 -8.52 37.88 -3.68
N GLY A 41 -9.09 36.65 -3.75
CA GLY A 41 -9.44 35.98 -4.99
C GLY A 41 -8.27 35.21 -5.66
N HIS A 42 -7.12 35.04 -4.97
CA HIS A 42 -5.97 34.30 -5.50
C HIS A 42 -6.09 32.82 -5.20
N ASN A 43 -5.79 31.99 -6.20
CA ASN A 43 -5.77 30.55 -6.05
C ASN A 43 -4.57 30.09 -5.20
N ARG A 44 -4.84 29.23 -4.23
CA ARG A 44 -3.80 28.55 -3.45
C ARG A 44 -4.21 27.14 -3.05
N TRP A 45 -3.22 26.27 -2.89
CA TRP A 45 -3.45 24.94 -2.35
C TRP A 45 -3.48 24.97 -0.82
N GLU A 46 -4.51 24.38 -0.25
CA GLU A 46 -4.67 24.23 1.19
C GLU A 46 -4.64 22.76 1.57
N VAL A 47 -3.86 22.44 2.60
CA VAL A 47 -3.85 21.11 3.20
C VAL A 47 -5.13 20.89 3.99
N VAL A 48 -5.80 19.77 3.74
CA VAL A 48 -7.00 19.33 4.46
C VAL A 48 -6.74 17.94 5.01
N THR A 49 -6.98 17.77 6.31
CA THR A 49 -6.93 16.46 6.99
C THR A 49 -8.34 16.07 7.41
N ALA A 50 -8.70 14.82 7.15
CA ALA A 50 -9.95 14.21 7.59
C ALA A 50 -9.65 13.10 8.61
N GLN A 51 -10.68 12.63 9.31
CA GLN A 51 -10.63 11.39 10.07
C GLN A 51 -11.47 10.35 9.37
N GLN A 52 -10.95 9.14 9.20
CA GLN A 52 -11.64 8.03 8.57
C GLN A 52 -11.38 6.73 9.32
N VAL A 53 -12.43 5.91 9.43
CA VAL A 53 -12.34 4.56 9.98
C VAL A 53 -12.44 3.57 8.83
N LEU A 54 -11.44 2.69 8.70
CA LEU A 54 -11.41 1.62 7.71
C LEU A 54 -11.57 0.27 8.42
N GLN A 55 -12.38 -0.62 7.85
CA GLN A 55 -12.45 -2.00 8.32
C GLN A 55 -11.18 -2.74 7.86
N ALA A 56 -10.43 -3.30 8.79
CA ALA A 56 -9.13 -3.93 8.51
C ALA A 56 -9.25 -5.06 7.49
N GLU A 57 -10.28 -5.90 7.61
CA GLU A 57 -10.55 -7.01 6.68
C GLU A 57 -10.93 -6.58 5.25
N GLN A 58 -11.40 -5.32 5.09
CA GLN A 58 -11.71 -4.71 3.79
C GLN A 58 -10.57 -3.82 3.28
N THR A 59 -9.42 -3.86 3.91
CA THR A 59 -8.26 -3.03 3.61
C THR A 59 -7.08 -3.90 3.19
N ALA A 60 -6.35 -3.45 2.17
CA ALA A 60 -5.09 -4.04 1.77
C ALA A 60 -3.95 -3.02 1.79
N ILE A 61 -2.75 -3.48 2.11
CA ILE A 61 -1.51 -2.74 1.92
C ILE A 61 -0.75 -3.37 0.75
N ILE A 62 -0.42 -2.54 -0.26
CA ILE A 62 0.46 -2.89 -1.37
C ILE A 62 1.86 -2.34 -1.09
N ILE A 63 2.84 -3.24 -1.04
CA ILE A 63 4.25 -2.91 -0.87
C ILE A 63 4.89 -2.91 -2.25
N CYS A 64 5.12 -1.71 -2.80
CA CYS A 64 5.59 -1.51 -4.16
C CYS A 64 7.13 -1.47 -4.20
N ASP A 65 7.72 -2.38 -4.99
CA ASP A 65 9.11 -2.36 -5.45
C ASP A 65 10.19 -2.11 -4.36
N MET A 66 9.95 -2.57 -3.14
CA MET A 66 10.92 -2.54 -2.05
C MET A 66 11.98 -3.63 -2.26
N TRP A 67 12.83 -3.45 -3.26
CA TRP A 67 13.84 -4.42 -3.68
C TRP A 67 15.03 -4.53 -2.71
N ASP A 68 15.74 -5.66 -2.80
CA ASP A 68 16.98 -5.93 -2.06
C ASP A 68 18.17 -5.07 -2.51
N LYS A 69 18.09 -4.47 -3.71
CA LYS A 69 19.09 -3.60 -4.30
C LYS A 69 18.50 -2.73 -5.39
N HIS A 70 19.10 -1.57 -5.63
CA HIS A 70 18.80 -0.73 -6.78
C HIS A 70 20.10 -0.36 -7.51
N TRP A 71 20.06 -0.01 -8.82
CA TRP A 71 21.22 0.44 -9.55
C TRP A 71 21.74 1.82 -9.05
N SER A 72 20.86 2.64 -8.48
CA SER A 72 21.23 3.85 -7.75
C SER A 72 21.58 3.50 -6.29
N ARG A 73 22.76 3.90 -5.84
CA ARG A 73 23.20 3.71 -4.45
C ARG A 73 22.33 4.48 -3.48
N GLY A 74 22.02 5.76 -3.79
CA GLY A 74 21.14 6.59 -2.94
C GLY A 74 19.76 5.97 -2.74
N ALA A 75 19.17 5.42 -3.79
CA ALA A 75 17.89 4.71 -3.70
C ALA A 75 17.99 3.47 -2.78
N THR A 76 19.05 2.66 -2.90
CA THR A 76 19.28 1.51 -2.01
C THR A 76 19.38 1.95 -0.56
N GLU A 77 20.19 2.97 -0.27
CA GLU A 77 20.39 3.49 1.09
C GLU A 77 19.08 4.01 1.71
N ARG A 78 18.18 4.61 0.92
CA ARG A 78 16.89 5.12 1.39
C ARG A 78 15.89 3.98 1.63
N VAL A 79 15.88 2.97 0.78
CA VAL A 79 15.12 1.73 1.01
C VAL A 79 15.55 1.08 2.33
N ASP A 80 16.86 0.88 2.54
CA ASP A 80 17.40 0.28 3.77
C ASP A 80 16.93 1.03 5.03
N ARG A 81 16.87 2.38 4.99
CA ARG A 81 16.39 3.19 6.11
C ARG A 81 14.90 3.05 6.38
N MET A 82 14.07 2.85 5.34
CA MET A 82 12.61 2.69 5.49
C MET A 82 12.20 1.30 5.95
N VAL A 83 13.00 0.27 5.64
CA VAL A 83 12.68 -1.14 5.88
C VAL A 83 12.26 -1.45 7.33
N PRO A 84 12.96 -1.02 8.39
CA PRO A 84 12.57 -1.35 9.75
C PRO A 84 11.15 -0.88 10.07
N ARG A 85 10.84 0.40 9.77
CA ARG A 85 9.52 0.99 10.01
C ARG A 85 8.44 0.35 9.17
N MET A 86 8.74 0.08 7.89
CA MET A 86 7.80 -0.59 6.99
C MET A 86 7.45 -1.99 7.50
N ASN A 87 8.42 -2.74 8.01
CA ASN A 87 8.19 -4.07 8.58
C ASN A 87 7.34 -4.03 9.85
N GLU A 88 7.51 -3.02 10.71
CA GLU A 88 6.62 -2.79 11.85
C GLU A 88 5.17 -2.59 11.41
N VAL A 89 4.95 -1.72 10.42
CA VAL A 89 3.62 -1.45 9.84
C VAL A 89 3.02 -2.73 9.24
N VAL A 90 3.78 -3.48 8.47
CA VAL A 90 3.32 -4.75 7.87
C VAL A 90 2.85 -5.72 8.95
N LYS A 91 3.63 -5.91 10.00
CA LYS A 91 3.29 -6.81 11.13
C LYS A 91 2.04 -6.35 11.88
N ALA A 92 1.96 -5.06 12.20
CA ALA A 92 0.82 -4.49 12.94
C ALA A 92 -0.47 -4.57 12.11
N ALA A 93 -0.43 -4.21 10.83
CA ALA A 93 -1.57 -4.26 9.94
C ALA A 93 -2.04 -5.71 9.71
N ARG A 94 -1.12 -6.64 9.45
CA ARG A 94 -1.42 -8.07 9.33
C ARG A 94 -2.09 -8.64 10.58
N ALA A 95 -1.64 -8.25 11.76
CA ALA A 95 -2.23 -8.68 13.03
C ALA A 95 -3.67 -8.20 13.22
N LYS A 96 -4.05 -7.07 12.61
CA LYS A 96 -5.41 -6.55 12.58
C LYS A 96 -6.29 -7.17 11.47
N GLY A 97 -5.75 -8.04 10.61
CA GLY A 97 -6.49 -8.67 9.52
C GLY A 97 -6.42 -7.94 8.17
N VAL A 98 -5.56 -6.93 8.05
CA VAL A 98 -5.30 -6.26 6.76
C VAL A 98 -4.63 -7.24 5.80
N THR A 99 -5.08 -7.26 4.55
CA THR A 99 -4.44 -8.04 3.48
C THR A 99 -3.12 -7.40 3.07
N ILE A 100 -2.02 -8.14 3.11
CA ILE A 100 -0.72 -7.65 2.66
C ILE A 100 -0.40 -8.25 1.28
N VAL A 101 0.02 -7.40 0.34
CA VAL A 101 0.45 -7.79 -1.00
C VAL A 101 1.83 -7.22 -1.28
N HIS A 102 2.80 -8.10 -1.48
CA HIS A 102 4.16 -7.75 -1.84
C HIS A 102 4.29 -7.72 -3.35
N CYS A 103 4.72 -6.58 -3.87
CA CYS A 103 4.80 -6.35 -5.31
C CYS A 103 6.23 -5.96 -5.76
N PRO A 104 7.23 -6.85 -5.58
CA PRO A 104 8.59 -6.60 -6.04
C PRO A 104 8.70 -6.93 -7.54
N SER A 105 8.46 -5.94 -8.40
CA SER A 105 8.42 -6.13 -9.85
C SER A 105 9.71 -6.75 -10.41
N ASP A 106 9.53 -7.53 -11.47
CA ASP A 106 10.61 -8.21 -12.19
C ASP A 106 11.38 -9.26 -11.36
N THR A 107 10.76 -9.80 -10.30
CA THR A 107 11.38 -10.81 -9.42
C THR A 107 10.54 -12.07 -9.23
N MET A 108 9.49 -12.25 -10.03
CA MET A 108 8.55 -13.37 -9.83
C MET A 108 9.18 -14.75 -9.97
N ASP A 109 10.28 -14.88 -10.72
CA ASP A 109 11.04 -16.16 -10.81
C ASP A 109 11.60 -16.59 -9.45
N PHE A 110 12.01 -15.63 -8.62
CA PHE A 110 12.46 -15.91 -7.25
C PHE A 110 11.33 -16.47 -6.38
N TYR A 111 10.09 -16.04 -6.63
CA TYR A 111 8.92 -16.41 -5.84
C TYR A 111 8.05 -17.50 -6.46
N LYS A 112 8.43 -18.09 -7.60
CA LYS A 112 7.61 -19.04 -8.38
C LYS A 112 6.99 -20.16 -7.56
N ASP A 113 7.73 -20.68 -6.57
CA ASP A 113 7.32 -21.81 -5.71
C ASP A 113 6.81 -21.34 -4.32
N ALA A 114 6.79 -20.03 -4.06
CA ALA A 114 6.38 -19.49 -2.76
C ALA A 114 4.87 -19.67 -2.53
N PRO A 115 4.42 -20.14 -1.35
CA PRO A 115 3.00 -20.27 -1.03
C PRO A 115 2.21 -18.95 -1.20
N ALA A 116 2.80 -17.82 -0.79
CA ALA A 116 2.20 -16.49 -0.97
C ALA A 116 2.02 -16.11 -2.45
N ARG A 117 2.92 -16.52 -3.35
CA ARG A 117 2.77 -16.35 -4.81
C ARG A 117 1.65 -17.23 -5.35
N LYS A 118 1.65 -18.50 -4.98
CA LYS A 118 0.63 -19.45 -5.41
C LYS A 118 -0.77 -19.00 -5.00
N ARG A 119 -0.94 -18.48 -3.80
CA ARG A 119 -2.23 -17.97 -3.30
C ARG A 119 -2.80 -16.88 -4.19
N VAL A 120 -1.98 -16.01 -4.75
CA VAL A 120 -2.42 -14.98 -5.69
C VAL A 120 -2.81 -15.60 -7.04
N LEU A 121 -2.03 -16.57 -7.53
CA LEU A 121 -2.32 -17.26 -8.79
C LEU A 121 -3.59 -18.09 -8.73
N ASP A 122 -3.91 -18.69 -7.58
CA ASP A 122 -5.09 -19.51 -7.36
C ASP A 122 -6.38 -18.65 -7.19
N ALA A 123 -6.27 -17.32 -7.06
CA ALA A 123 -7.42 -16.43 -6.96
C ALA A 123 -8.22 -16.43 -8.27
N PRO A 124 -9.56 -16.64 -8.23
CA PRO A 124 -10.40 -16.58 -9.41
C PRO A 124 -10.22 -15.26 -10.15
N ARG A 125 -10.01 -15.32 -11.46
CA ARG A 125 -9.83 -14.12 -12.27
C ARG A 125 -11.09 -13.26 -12.29
N VAL A 126 -10.99 -12.02 -11.87
CA VAL A 126 -12.03 -11.01 -11.90
C VAL A 126 -11.69 -9.97 -12.96
N PRO A 127 -12.57 -9.74 -13.95
CA PRO A 127 -12.32 -8.71 -14.95
C PRO A 127 -12.06 -7.33 -14.32
N TRP A 128 -11.20 -6.55 -14.93
CA TRP A 128 -11.06 -5.15 -14.58
C TRP A 128 -12.38 -4.40 -14.79
N PRO A 129 -12.82 -3.55 -13.86
CA PRO A 129 -13.87 -2.60 -14.15
C PRO A 129 -13.42 -1.59 -15.21
N LYS A 130 -14.36 -0.96 -15.88
CA LYS A 130 -14.06 0.12 -16.83
C LYS A 130 -13.31 1.23 -16.09
N GLU A 131 -12.23 1.71 -16.71
CA GLU A 131 -11.50 2.85 -16.18
C GLU A 131 -12.36 4.12 -16.19
N GLN A 132 -12.29 4.83 -15.08
CA GLN A 132 -12.89 6.16 -14.98
C GLN A 132 -11.89 7.20 -15.53
N PRO A 133 -12.34 8.19 -16.30
CA PRO A 133 -11.50 9.30 -16.70
C PRO A 133 -10.89 9.99 -15.47
N HIS A 134 -9.63 10.32 -15.56
CA HIS A 134 -8.90 10.98 -14.48
C HIS A 134 -7.81 11.88 -15.07
N ASP A 135 -7.74 13.13 -14.62
CA ASP A 135 -6.70 14.05 -15.05
C ASP A 135 -5.32 13.59 -14.54
N ASP A 136 -4.33 13.71 -15.41
CA ASP A 136 -2.95 13.32 -15.13
C ASP A 136 -2.00 14.46 -15.52
N PRO A 137 -1.96 15.55 -14.76
CA PRO A 137 -1.08 16.66 -15.07
C PRO A 137 0.41 16.26 -14.94
N PRO A 138 1.34 17.04 -15.54
CA PRO A 138 2.77 16.78 -15.44
C PRO A 138 3.25 16.71 -13.99
N GLN A 139 4.18 15.80 -13.73
CA GLN A 139 4.80 15.66 -12.41
C GLN A 139 5.69 16.87 -12.07
N PRO A 140 5.86 17.18 -10.77
CA PRO A 140 6.59 18.38 -10.33
C PRO A 140 8.12 18.24 -10.41
N VAL A 141 8.64 17.06 -10.67
CA VAL A 141 10.08 16.78 -10.73
C VAL A 141 10.49 16.21 -12.08
N ASP A 142 11.66 16.60 -12.57
CA ASP A 142 12.29 16.02 -13.77
C ASP A 142 13.17 14.84 -13.38
N ALA A 143 12.75 13.64 -13.78
CA ALA A 143 13.50 12.41 -13.60
C ALA A 143 14.00 11.85 -14.97
N SER A 144 14.16 12.68 -15.98
CA SER A 144 14.54 12.26 -17.36
C SER A 144 15.97 11.68 -17.44
N ASP A 145 16.80 11.95 -16.44
CA ASP A 145 18.15 11.37 -16.30
C ASP A 145 18.16 10.05 -15.50
N GLY A 146 17.00 9.50 -15.16
CA GLY A 146 16.81 8.32 -14.31
C GLY A 146 16.66 8.64 -12.82
N GLY A 147 16.90 9.89 -12.40
CA GLY A 147 16.66 10.39 -11.04
C GLY A 147 17.68 9.95 -9.98
N SER A 148 18.86 9.40 -10.35
CA SER A 148 19.90 9.10 -9.36
C SER A 148 20.60 10.36 -8.88
N ASP A 149 20.60 10.57 -7.56
CA ASP A 149 21.29 11.66 -6.87
C ASP A 149 22.73 11.32 -6.45
N THR A 150 23.17 10.08 -6.71
CA THR A 150 24.52 9.58 -6.39
C THR A 150 25.41 9.36 -7.62
N GLY A 151 24.93 9.79 -8.80
CA GLY A 151 25.74 9.93 -10.01
C GLY A 151 25.89 8.67 -10.86
N GLU A 152 25.22 7.58 -10.51
CA GLU A 152 25.18 6.40 -11.38
C GLU A 152 24.38 6.70 -12.64
N LYS A 153 24.88 6.21 -13.77
CA LYS A 153 24.13 6.26 -15.01
C LYS A 153 23.10 5.11 -15.05
N PRO A 154 21.88 5.34 -15.49
CA PRO A 154 20.94 4.27 -15.65
C PRO A 154 21.46 3.31 -16.72
N TRP A 155 21.41 2.00 -16.74
CA TRP A 155 20.43 1.27 -15.96
C TRP A 155 20.72 -0.22 -16.10
N PHE A 156 20.68 -0.92 -15.05
CA PHE A 156 20.72 -2.37 -15.08
C PHE A 156 19.84 -2.90 -13.95
N LYS A 157 19.30 -4.08 -14.14
CA LYS A 157 18.55 -4.77 -13.10
C LYS A 157 19.53 -5.21 -12.00
N ALA A 158 19.49 -4.52 -10.86
CA ALA A 158 20.34 -4.82 -9.72
C ALA A 158 19.66 -5.72 -8.67
N TRP A 159 18.33 -5.79 -8.73
CA TRP A 159 17.49 -6.49 -7.76
C TRP A 159 17.19 -7.92 -8.15
N SER A 160 17.00 -8.77 -7.14
CA SER A 160 16.65 -10.17 -7.29
C SER A 160 15.34 -10.55 -6.60
N ARG A 161 14.97 -9.81 -5.57
CA ARG A 161 13.80 -10.05 -4.72
C ARG A 161 13.41 -8.80 -3.94
N GLN A 162 12.34 -8.90 -3.13
CA GLN A 162 12.05 -7.91 -2.10
C GLN A 162 13.16 -7.87 -1.04
N HIS A 163 13.36 -6.70 -0.45
CA HIS A 163 14.30 -6.53 0.66
C HIS A 163 14.01 -7.51 1.81
N PRO A 164 15.00 -8.31 2.25
CA PRO A 164 14.77 -9.40 3.21
C PRO A 164 14.35 -8.93 4.61
N GLY A 165 14.55 -7.66 4.94
CA GLY A 165 14.09 -7.06 6.19
C GLY A 165 12.58 -6.82 6.26
N ILE A 166 11.84 -6.98 5.15
CA ILE A 166 10.38 -6.92 5.13
C ILE A 166 9.86 -8.36 5.11
N GLU A 167 9.22 -8.75 6.20
CA GLU A 167 8.70 -10.11 6.38
C GLU A 167 7.53 -10.40 5.45
N ILE A 168 7.58 -11.56 4.80
CA ILE A 168 6.50 -12.14 4.01
C ILE A 168 5.93 -13.33 4.80
N ASP A 169 4.70 -13.23 5.25
CA ASP A 169 3.98 -14.35 5.86
C ASP A 169 3.46 -15.26 4.74
N GLN A 170 4.12 -16.40 4.58
CA GLN A 170 3.81 -17.34 3.49
C GLN A 170 2.41 -17.95 3.60
N ASP A 171 1.78 -17.89 4.78
CA ASP A 171 0.45 -18.45 5.01
C ASP A 171 -0.68 -17.41 4.83
N LYS A 172 -0.36 -16.11 4.83
CA LYS A 172 -1.36 -15.03 4.82
C LYS A 172 -1.23 -14.06 3.65
N ASP A 173 0.01 -13.67 3.31
CA ASP A 173 0.26 -12.61 2.34
C ASP A 173 0.09 -13.08 0.89
N GLY A 174 0.06 -12.11 -0.03
CA GLY A 174 0.12 -12.34 -1.47
C GLY A 174 1.41 -11.77 -2.06
N ILE A 175 1.89 -12.37 -3.16
CA ILE A 175 3.02 -11.85 -3.95
C ILE A 175 2.62 -11.81 -5.42
N SER A 176 2.70 -10.63 -6.06
CA SER A 176 2.56 -10.49 -7.50
C SER A 176 3.03 -9.11 -7.97
N ASP A 177 3.58 -9.05 -9.18
CA ASP A 177 3.87 -7.80 -9.90
C ASP A 177 2.91 -7.53 -11.07
N ASN A 178 1.86 -8.34 -11.18
CA ASN A 178 0.83 -8.23 -12.20
C ASN A 178 -0.45 -7.62 -11.64
N GLY A 179 -0.88 -6.47 -12.19
CA GLY A 179 -2.05 -5.76 -11.70
C GLY A 179 -3.36 -6.55 -11.77
N GLN A 180 -3.55 -7.37 -12.82
CA GLN A 180 -4.75 -8.20 -12.96
C GLN A 180 -4.81 -9.29 -11.88
N GLU A 181 -3.68 -9.87 -11.53
CA GLU A 181 -3.59 -10.86 -10.47
C GLU A 181 -3.85 -10.21 -9.10
N VAL A 182 -3.20 -9.07 -8.83
CA VAL A 182 -3.41 -8.28 -7.61
C VAL A 182 -4.89 -7.90 -7.48
N TRP A 183 -5.50 -7.35 -8.53
CA TRP A 183 -6.93 -7.01 -8.55
C TRP A 183 -7.81 -8.19 -8.19
N SER A 184 -7.62 -9.33 -8.84
CA SER A 184 -8.41 -10.54 -8.60
C SER A 184 -8.29 -11.03 -7.16
N PHE A 185 -7.06 -11.02 -6.63
CA PHE A 185 -6.77 -11.39 -5.25
C PHE A 185 -7.42 -10.47 -4.22
N LEU A 186 -7.36 -9.14 -4.44
CA LEU A 186 -8.01 -8.16 -3.59
C LEU A 186 -9.53 -8.31 -3.64
N HIS A 187 -10.09 -8.49 -4.83
CA HIS A 187 -11.53 -8.65 -5.01
C HIS A 187 -12.06 -9.92 -4.31
N GLN A 188 -11.36 -11.05 -4.42
CA GLN A 188 -11.71 -12.29 -3.73
C GLN A 188 -11.79 -12.10 -2.21
N ARG A 189 -10.98 -11.20 -1.65
CA ARG A 189 -10.92 -10.90 -0.21
C ARG A 189 -11.89 -9.79 0.22
N GLY A 190 -12.70 -9.27 -0.69
CA GLY A 190 -13.67 -8.20 -0.38
C GLY A 190 -13.01 -6.86 -0.06
N VAL A 191 -11.77 -6.65 -0.51
CA VAL A 191 -11.01 -5.41 -0.28
C VAL A 191 -11.71 -4.24 -0.98
N LYS A 192 -11.85 -3.13 -0.27
CA LYS A 192 -12.41 -1.85 -0.74
C LYS A 192 -11.42 -0.70 -0.61
N ASN A 193 -10.47 -0.82 0.32
CA ASN A 193 -9.46 0.20 0.60
C ASN A 193 -8.09 -0.34 0.27
N VAL A 194 -7.30 0.45 -0.48
CA VAL A 194 -5.94 0.12 -0.87
C VAL A 194 -4.99 1.19 -0.34
N ILE A 195 -4.02 0.78 0.45
CA ILE A 195 -2.96 1.63 0.97
C ILE A 195 -1.67 1.23 0.27
N VAL A 196 -0.99 2.18 -0.38
CA VAL A 196 0.24 1.93 -1.12
C VAL A 196 1.43 2.53 -0.38
N MET A 197 2.51 1.77 -0.25
CA MET A 197 3.81 2.24 0.26
C MET A 197 4.95 1.61 -0.54
N GLY A 198 6.13 2.17 -0.47
CA GLY A 198 7.31 1.67 -1.19
C GLY A 198 7.87 2.67 -2.20
N VAL A 199 8.58 2.17 -3.22
CA VAL A 199 9.37 3.01 -4.13
C VAL A 199 9.13 2.70 -5.61
N HIS A 200 9.40 3.65 -6.51
CA HIS A 200 9.66 5.07 -6.21
C HIS A 200 8.39 5.87 -6.43
N THR A 201 8.17 6.88 -5.59
CA THR A 201 6.93 7.64 -5.51
C THR A 201 6.47 8.19 -6.87
N ASN A 202 7.39 8.78 -7.63
CA ASN A 202 7.13 9.37 -8.96
C ASN A 202 7.11 8.36 -10.11
N MET A 203 7.41 7.10 -9.87
CA MET A 203 7.49 6.05 -10.90
C MET A 203 6.55 4.87 -10.56
N CYS A 204 7.08 3.84 -9.94
CA CYS A 204 6.39 2.58 -9.68
C CYS A 204 5.15 2.74 -8.80
N VAL A 205 5.26 3.50 -7.70
CA VAL A 205 4.16 3.78 -6.76
C VAL A 205 2.98 4.49 -7.42
N LEU A 206 3.25 5.35 -8.40
CA LEU A 206 2.20 5.97 -9.20
C LEU A 206 1.73 5.08 -10.35
N GLY A 207 2.65 4.44 -11.09
CA GLY A 207 2.41 3.99 -12.46
C GLY A 207 2.30 2.48 -12.67
N ARG A 208 2.72 1.62 -11.73
CA ARG A 208 2.61 0.16 -11.90
C ARG A 208 1.14 -0.27 -12.05
N SER A 209 0.92 -1.37 -12.73
CA SER A 209 -0.43 -1.90 -13.00
C SER A 209 -1.24 -2.23 -11.74
N PHE A 210 -0.59 -2.35 -10.59
CA PHE A 210 -1.18 -2.58 -9.27
C PHE A 210 -1.13 -1.35 -8.35
N ALA A 211 -0.68 -0.19 -8.85
CA ALA A 211 -0.36 0.98 -8.04
C ALA A 211 -1.44 2.08 -8.13
N ILE A 212 -1.14 3.27 -7.59
CA ILE A 212 -2.11 4.33 -7.29
C ILE A 212 -2.99 4.68 -8.49
N LYS A 213 -2.40 5.02 -9.65
CA LYS A 213 -3.17 5.47 -10.82
C LYS A 213 -4.18 4.43 -11.29
N GLN A 214 -3.80 3.15 -11.27
CA GLN A 214 -4.68 2.07 -11.68
C GLN A 214 -5.79 1.82 -10.66
N MET A 215 -5.46 1.81 -9.37
CA MET A 215 -6.45 1.59 -8.32
C MET A 215 -7.49 2.73 -8.27
N VAL A 216 -7.04 3.99 -8.38
CA VAL A 216 -7.93 5.17 -8.43
C VAL A 216 -8.84 5.13 -9.66
N ARG A 217 -8.29 4.91 -10.86
CA ARG A 217 -9.09 4.82 -12.10
C ARG A 217 -10.11 3.69 -12.09
N ARG A 218 -9.93 2.70 -11.24
CA ARG A 218 -10.87 1.58 -11.07
C ARG A 218 -11.81 1.72 -9.88
N GLY A 219 -11.79 2.90 -9.21
CA GLY A 219 -12.73 3.26 -8.16
C GLY A 219 -12.40 2.70 -6.79
N MET A 220 -11.17 2.22 -6.55
CA MET A 220 -10.74 1.83 -5.20
C MET A 220 -10.51 3.07 -4.32
N ASN A 221 -10.94 3.00 -3.06
CA ASN A 221 -10.51 3.97 -2.05
C ASN A 221 -9.00 3.78 -1.80
N THR A 222 -8.19 4.67 -2.37
CA THR A 222 -6.73 4.52 -2.41
C THR A 222 -6.06 5.59 -1.56
N MET A 223 -4.99 5.23 -0.85
CA MET A 223 -4.18 6.14 -0.02
C MET A 223 -2.69 5.81 -0.18
N LEU A 224 -1.83 6.83 -0.04
CA LEU A 224 -0.37 6.69 0.02
C LEU A 224 0.10 6.76 1.47
N VAL A 225 1.06 5.93 1.88
CA VAL A 225 1.81 6.14 3.15
C VAL A 225 2.96 7.09 2.87
N ARG A 226 2.79 8.39 3.24
CA ARG A 226 3.69 9.49 2.82
C ARG A 226 5.10 9.42 3.41
N ASP A 227 5.29 8.79 4.55
CA ASP A 227 6.58 8.63 5.25
C ASP A 227 7.23 7.26 5.00
N LEU A 228 6.61 6.40 4.17
CA LEU A 228 7.15 5.13 3.71
C LEU A 228 7.23 5.05 2.19
N THR A 229 7.72 6.14 1.58
CA THR A 229 7.95 6.26 0.14
C THR A 229 9.12 7.21 -0.14
N ASP A 230 9.75 7.06 -1.29
CA ASP A 230 10.86 7.90 -1.75
C ASP A 230 10.82 8.05 -3.27
N ALA A 231 11.13 9.24 -3.79
CA ALA A 231 11.14 9.51 -5.22
C ALA A 231 12.50 9.23 -5.86
N MET A 232 12.53 8.79 -7.11
CA MET A 232 13.74 8.87 -7.94
C MET A 232 13.86 10.29 -8.47
N TYR A 233 14.67 11.11 -7.80
CA TYR A 233 14.87 12.50 -8.15
C TYR A 233 16.31 12.95 -7.88
N ASN A 234 16.92 13.54 -8.91
CA ASN A 234 18.25 14.15 -8.83
C ASN A 234 18.13 15.66 -8.60
N PRO A 235 18.64 16.23 -7.49
CA PRO A 235 18.64 17.68 -7.23
C PRO A 235 19.29 18.55 -8.31
N ALA A 236 20.12 17.98 -9.17
CA ALA A 236 20.68 18.66 -10.36
C ALA A 236 19.65 18.86 -11.50
N ARG A 237 18.42 18.41 -11.32
CA ARG A 237 17.31 18.54 -12.29
C ARG A 237 16.21 19.43 -11.72
N LEU A 238 15.32 19.91 -12.59
CA LEU A 238 14.17 20.71 -12.17
C LEU A 238 13.35 19.95 -11.11
N PRO A 239 12.90 20.61 -10.06
CA PRO A 239 12.91 22.05 -9.79
C PRO A 239 14.14 22.55 -9.01
N TYR A 240 15.26 21.80 -8.97
CA TYR A 240 16.52 22.15 -8.32
C TYR A 240 16.41 22.33 -6.79
N VAL A 241 15.66 21.48 -6.15
CA VAL A 241 15.47 21.42 -4.69
C VAL A 241 16.26 20.26 -4.09
N SER A 242 16.28 20.13 -2.76
CA SER A 242 16.84 18.93 -2.11
C SER A 242 16.10 17.66 -2.55
N HIS A 243 16.72 16.49 -2.37
CA HIS A 243 16.08 15.20 -2.67
C HIS A 243 14.77 15.03 -1.87
N GLU A 244 14.82 15.38 -0.59
CA GLU A 244 13.68 15.32 0.33
C GLU A 244 12.54 16.24 -0.11
N ASP A 245 12.87 17.47 -0.55
CA ASP A 245 11.87 18.39 -1.10
C ASP A 245 11.29 17.86 -2.42
N GLY A 246 12.10 17.24 -3.27
CA GLY A 246 11.64 16.59 -4.49
C GLY A 246 10.63 15.48 -4.18
N THR A 247 10.93 14.61 -3.22
CA THR A 247 10.01 13.58 -2.74
C THR A 247 8.72 14.20 -2.17
N ARG A 248 8.84 15.26 -1.35
CA ARG A 248 7.69 15.99 -0.81
C ARG A 248 6.80 16.57 -1.91
N LEU A 249 7.38 17.18 -2.94
CA LEU A 249 6.62 17.71 -4.07
C LEU A 249 5.83 16.63 -4.82
N VAL A 250 6.40 15.43 -4.97
CA VAL A 250 5.68 14.29 -5.59
C VAL A 250 4.54 13.80 -4.69
N ILE A 251 4.75 13.73 -3.37
CA ILE A 251 3.68 13.41 -2.42
C ILE A 251 2.54 14.44 -2.51
N GLU A 252 2.87 15.73 -2.51
CA GLU A 252 1.88 16.80 -2.66
C GLU A 252 1.15 16.74 -4.01
N TYR A 253 1.83 16.35 -5.10
CA TYR A 253 1.20 16.08 -6.39
C TYR A 253 0.18 14.94 -6.30
N ILE A 254 0.52 13.85 -5.59
CA ILE A 254 -0.42 12.73 -5.36
C ILE A 254 -1.63 13.21 -4.56
N GLU A 255 -1.43 14.00 -3.50
CA GLU A 255 -2.50 14.56 -2.66
C GLU A 255 -3.42 15.54 -3.40
N LYS A 256 -2.91 16.24 -4.39
CA LYS A 256 -3.67 17.17 -5.24
C LYS A 256 -4.48 16.46 -6.31
N PHE A 257 -3.94 15.43 -6.92
CA PHE A 257 -4.46 14.92 -8.18
C PHE A 257 -4.87 13.45 -8.16
N TRP A 258 -4.46 12.64 -7.18
CA TRP A 258 -4.70 11.20 -7.21
C TRP A 258 -5.43 10.67 -6.00
N CYS A 259 -4.84 10.74 -4.85
CA CYS A 259 -5.42 10.20 -3.63
C CYS A 259 -4.84 10.87 -2.39
N PRO A 260 -5.53 10.83 -1.25
CA PRO A 260 -4.97 11.29 0.02
C PRO A 260 -3.77 10.46 0.46
N SER A 261 -2.95 11.04 1.35
CA SER A 261 -1.88 10.34 2.05
C SER A 261 -2.18 10.19 3.54
N ILE A 262 -1.64 9.14 4.15
CA ILE A 262 -1.65 8.89 5.59
C ILE A 262 -0.22 8.77 6.13
N ALA A 263 -0.04 8.86 7.44
CA ALA A 263 1.22 8.54 8.09
C ALA A 263 1.30 7.05 8.48
N SER A 264 2.51 6.50 8.59
CA SER A 264 2.70 5.13 9.10
C SER A 264 2.15 4.94 10.51
N GLU A 265 2.13 6.00 11.33
CA GLU A 265 1.57 6.06 12.67
C GLU A 265 0.09 5.64 12.72
N ASP A 266 -0.70 6.05 11.73
CA ASP A 266 -2.12 5.67 11.61
C ASP A 266 -2.31 4.14 11.56
N LEU A 267 -1.36 3.41 10.98
CA LEU A 267 -1.42 1.96 10.83
C LEU A 267 -0.95 1.22 12.09
N LEU A 268 -0.11 1.86 12.90
CA LEU A 268 0.39 1.32 14.16
C LEU A 268 -0.57 1.55 15.33
N GLY A 269 -1.59 2.39 15.14
CA GLY A 269 -2.56 2.73 16.17
C GLY A 269 -2.09 3.87 17.11
N GLY A 270 -1.09 4.63 16.67
CA GLY A 270 -0.73 5.91 17.30
C GLY A 270 -1.73 7.01 16.94
N THR A 271 -1.86 7.99 17.81
CA THR A 271 -2.48 9.30 17.48
C THR A 271 -1.40 10.15 16.81
N PRO A 272 -1.67 10.82 15.67
CA PRO A 272 -0.71 11.67 14.98
C PRO A 272 -0.31 12.89 15.81
#